data_43b6c76e8f41ec0042ac58561ec47a91
#
_entry.id   43b6c76e8f41ec0042ac58561ec47a91
#
_cell.length_a   1.000
_cell.length_b   1.000
_cell.length_c   1.000
_cell.angle_alpha   90.00
_cell.angle_beta   90.00
_cell.angle_gamma   90.00
#
_symmetry.space_group_name_H-M   'P 1'
#
loop_
_entity.id
_entity.type
_entity.pdbx_description
1 polymer ?
#
loop_
_entity_poly.entity_id
_entity_poly.type
_entity_poly.pdbx_seq_one_letter_code
_entity_poly.pdbx_strand_id
1 'polypeptide(L)'
;MLAIRLVHLIEKHSDALSRGLAVEIRKSDRTSDFRKIPPDELKLAATEVYRKLGEWLLQKTESDIAGRFKVIAQQRAAEGISLHQFVWALMLTRDHLWKFLRREAFADTAVELHGELELHQLLNQFFDRAVYYAIVGYEQAEQPGPPTNELLRARDLAISIGLMEERGATRDIIEE
;
A
#
# COMPACT_ATOMS: atom_id res chain seq x y z
N MET A 1 -2.36 -5.65 27.70
CA MET A 1 -1.43 -4.81 26.95
C MET A 1 -2.16 -3.56 26.47
N LEU A 2 -1.62 -2.41 26.77
CA LEU A 2 -2.30 -1.13 26.49
C LEU A 2 -2.31 -0.80 25.00
N ALA A 3 -1.22 -1.07 24.26
CA ALA A 3 -1.17 -0.87 22.80
C ALA A 3 -2.35 -1.54 22.08
N ILE A 4 -2.72 -2.76 22.47
CA ILE A 4 -3.88 -3.48 21.91
C ILE A 4 -5.20 -2.75 22.20
N ARG A 5 -5.37 -2.17 23.39
CA ARG A 5 -6.57 -1.39 23.73
C ARG A 5 -6.69 -0.13 22.87
N LEU A 6 -5.58 0.54 22.60
CA LEU A 6 -5.55 1.71 21.74
C LEU A 6 -5.83 1.34 20.27
N VAL A 7 -5.31 0.21 19.81
CA VAL A 7 -5.65 -0.34 18.48
C VAL A 7 -7.15 -0.62 18.37
N HIS A 8 -7.74 -1.31 19.35
CA HIS A 8 -9.18 -1.54 19.36
C HIS A 8 -10.01 -0.26 19.42
N LEU A 9 -9.51 0.78 20.09
CA LEU A 9 -10.15 2.09 20.11
C LEU A 9 -10.21 2.69 18.68
N ILE A 10 -9.09 2.62 17.93
CA ILE A 10 -9.03 3.07 16.54
C ILE A 10 -9.98 2.26 15.66
N GLU A 11 -9.95 0.94 15.77
CA GLU A 11 -10.81 0.03 14.99
C GLU A 11 -12.30 0.31 15.24
N LYS A 12 -12.68 0.50 16.51
CA LYS A 12 -14.04 0.84 16.91
C LYS A 12 -14.51 2.17 16.33
N HIS A 13 -13.62 3.14 16.21
CA HIS A 13 -13.94 4.47 15.68
C HIS A 13 -13.56 4.65 14.19
N SER A 14 -13.25 3.56 13.49
CA SER A 14 -12.76 3.56 12.11
C SER A 14 -13.65 4.33 11.13
N ASP A 15 -14.97 4.27 11.25
CA ASP A 15 -15.90 4.99 10.38
C ASP A 15 -15.83 6.52 10.57
N ALA A 16 -15.79 6.98 11.81
CA ALA A 16 -15.68 8.41 12.12
C ALA A 16 -14.31 8.96 11.72
N LEU A 17 -13.24 8.21 11.99
CA LEU A 17 -11.87 8.52 11.60
C LEU A 17 -11.73 8.63 10.08
N SER A 18 -12.26 7.67 9.34
CA SER A 18 -12.18 7.64 7.87
C SER A 18 -12.95 8.80 7.24
N ARG A 19 -14.10 9.15 7.80
CA ARG A 19 -14.88 10.31 7.35
C ARG A 19 -14.10 11.62 7.58
N GLY A 20 -13.51 11.79 8.77
CA GLY A 20 -12.71 12.96 9.09
C GLY A 20 -11.47 13.08 8.20
N LEU A 21 -10.77 11.96 7.98
CA LEU A 21 -9.60 11.91 7.10
C LEU A 21 -9.95 12.25 5.64
N ALA A 22 -11.04 11.70 5.10
CA ALA A 22 -11.46 11.99 3.74
C ALA A 22 -11.72 13.49 3.54
N VAL A 23 -12.33 14.15 4.53
CA VAL A 23 -12.52 15.60 4.53
C VAL A 23 -11.19 16.34 4.59
N GLU A 24 -10.25 15.93 5.44
CA GLU A 24 -8.94 16.56 5.61
C GLU A 24 -8.11 16.46 4.31
N ILE A 25 -8.06 15.27 3.69
CA ILE A 25 -7.36 15.04 2.42
C ILE A 25 -7.96 15.92 1.30
N ARG A 26 -9.27 16.00 1.18
CA ARG A 26 -9.92 16.78 0.12
C ARG A 26 -9.78 18.29 0.29
N LYS A 27 -9.62 18.78 1.52
CA LYS A 27 -9.41 20.21 1.82
C LYS A 27 -7.97 20.66 1.62
N SER A 28 -7.01 19.77 1.73
CA SER A 28 -5.59 20.10 1.62
C SER A 28 -5.21 20.42 0.16
N ASP A 29 -4.51 21.52 -0.05
CA ASP A 29 -3.98 21.85 -1.39
C ASP A 29 -2.81 20.93 -1.80
N ARG A 30 -2.14 20.31 -0.82
CA ARG A 30 -1.08 19.34 -1.05
C ARG A 30 -1.58 17.96 -1.48
N THR A 31 -2.90 17.77 -1.50
CA THR A 31 -3.58 16.54 -1.94
C THR A 31 -4.71 16.87 -2.92
N SER A 32 -4.54 17.93 -3.72
CA SER A 32 -5.57 18.40 -4.65
C SER A 32 -6.00 17.37 -5.68
N ASP A 33 -5.09 16.47 -6.12
CA ASP A 33 -5.41 15.37 -7.05
C ASP A 33 -6.47 14.41 -6.49
N PHE A 34 -6.54 14.25 -5.17
CA PHE A 34 -7.54 13.40 -4.52
C PHE A 34 -8.97 13.91 -4.65
N ARG A 35 -9.15 15.16 -5.10
CA ARG A 35 -10.49 15.69 -5.45
C ARG A 35 -11.12 14.96 -6.63
N LYS A 36 -10.30 14.26 -7.46
CA LYS A 36 -10.74 13.40 -8.57
C LYS A 36 -11.42 12.11 -8.08
N ILE A 37 -11.07 11.65 -6.86
CA ILE A 37 -11.63 10.43 -6.25
C ILE A 37 -12.94 10.77 -5.56
N PRO A 38 -13.99 9.97 -5.76
CA PRO A 38 -15.25 10.11 -5.02
C PRO A 38 -15.03 10.06 -3.51
N PRO A 39 -15.71 10.92 -2.71
CA PRO A 39 -15.53 10.94 -1.25
C PRO A 39 -15.78 9.60 -0.57
N ASP A 40 -16.78 8.85 -1.04
CA ASP A 40 -17.14 7.55 -0.47
C ASP A 40 -16.07 6.48 -0.73
N GLU A 41 -15.42 6.52 -1.90
CA GLU A 41 -14.31 5.63 -2.23
C GLU A 41 -13.09 5.91 -1.33
N LEU A 42 -12.74 7.19 -1.17
CA LEU A 42 -11.64 7.60 -0.30
C LEU A 42 -11.91 7.22 1.16
N LYS A 43 -13.15 7.41 1.63
CA LYS A 43 -13.59 6.99 2.95
C LYS A 43 -13.48 5.48 3.11
N LEU A 44 -13.93 4.70 2.11
CA LEU A 44 -13.88 3.24 2.15
C LEU A 44 -12.45 2.71 2.27
N ALA A 45 -11.53 3.26 1.48
CA ALA A 45 -10.12 2.89 1.53
C ALA A 45 -9.50 3.17 2.91
N ALA A 46 -9.78 4.32 3.51
CA ALA A 46 -9.32 4.66 4.86
C ALA A 46 -9.95 3.75 5.92
N THR A 47 -11.25 3.43 5.78
CA THR A 47 -11.97 2.54 6.71
C THR A 47 -11.35 1.14 6.73
N GLU A 48 -10.94 0.62 5.57
CA GLU A 48 -10.30 -0.69 5.47
C GLU A 48 -9.00 -0.76 6.27
N VAL A 49 -8.16 0.28 6.16
CA VAL A 49 -6.91 0.38 6.92
C VAL A 49 -7.17 0.46 8.42
N TYR A 50 -8.06 1.36 8.84
CA TYR A 50 -8.33 1.58 10.27
C TYR A 50 -9.03 0.41 10.94
N ARG A 51 -9.96 -0.27 10.26
CA ARG A 51 -10.70 -1.42 10.79
C ARG A 51 -9.84 -2.65 11.00
N LYS A 52 -8.76 -2.78 10.24
CA LYS A 52 -7.83 -3.91 10.29
C LYS A 52 -6.45 -3.51 10.85
N LEU A 53 -6.38 -2.39 11.56
CA LEU A 53 -5.10 -1.84 11.99
C LEU A 53 -4.31 -2.82 12.86
N GLY A 54 -4.98 -3.51 13.79
CA GLY A 54 -4.34 -4.51 14.63
C GLY A 54 -3.73 -5.66 13.83
N GLU A 55 -4.42 -6.11 12.78
CA GLU A 55 -3.90 -7.11 11.85
C GLU A 55 -2.63 -6.60 11.15
N TRP A 56 -2.64 -5.36 10.63
CA TRP A 56 -1.50 -4.75 9.96
C TRP A 56 -0.30 -4.53 10.88
N LEU A 57 -0.52 -4.15 12.13
CA LEU A 57 0.56 -3.86 13.07
C LEU A 57 1.17 -5.12 13.71
N LEU A 58 0.38 -6.18 13.92
CA LEU A 58 0.77 -7.29 14.78
C LEU A 58 0.89 -8.64 14.05
N GLN A 59 0.26 -8.81 12.88
CA GLN A 59 0.16 -10.10 12.21
C GLN A 59 0.72 -10.10 10.80
N LYS A 60 0.64 -8.97 10.08
CA LYS A 60 1.13 -8.89 8.71
C LYS A 60 2.63 -8.80 8.64
N THR A 61 3.20 -9.48 7.65
CA THR A 61 4.62 -9.43 7.35
C THR A 61 4.97 -8.19 6.54
N GLU A 62 6.26 -7.88 6.44
CA GLU A 62 6.72 -6.82 5.54
C GLU A 62 6.35 -7.08 4.08
N SER A 63 6.35 -8.35 3.65
CA SER A 63 5.92 -8.74 2.30
C SER A 63 4.44 -8.41 2.03
N ASP A 64 3.57 -8.58 3.04
CA ASP A 64 2.14 -8.23 2.92
C ASP A 64 1.97 -6.71 2.77
N ILE A 65 2.70 -5.93 3.56
CA ILE A 65 2.70 -4.45 3.48
C ILE A 65 3.21 -4.02 2.11
N ALA A 66 4.34 -4.59 1.65
CA ALA A 66 4.92 -4.31 0.34
C ALA A 66 3.94 -4.60 -0.79
N GLY A 67 3.33 -5.78 -0.81
CA GLY A 67 2.35 -6.17 -1.81
C GLY A 67 1.15 -5.24 -1.85
N ARG A 68 0.59 -4.90 -0.68
CA ARG A 68 -0.59 -4.03 -0.59
C ARG A 68 -0.30 -2.62 -1.07
N PHE A 69 0.77 -1.98 -0.57
CA PHE A 69 1.04 -0.58 -0.87
C PHE A 69 1.57 -0.35 -2.28
N LYS A 70 2.27 -1.32 -2.89
CA LYS A 70 2.62 -1.27 -4.32
C LYS A 70 1.37 -1.27 -5.19
N VAL A 71 0.40 -2.16 -4.93
CA VAL A 71 -0.86 -2.22 -5.69
C VAL A 71 -1.66 -0.94 -5.55
N ILE A 72 -1.82 -0.41 -4.33
CA ILE A 72 -2.52 0.86 -4.10
C ILE A 72 -1.81 1.99 -4.86
N ALA A 73 -0.48 2.04 -4.79
CA ALA A 73 0.32 3.07 -5.45
C ALA A 73 0.16 3.04 -6.98
N GLN A 74 0.22 1.86 -7.59
CA GLN A 74 -0.01 1.67 -9.03
C GLN A 74 -1.42 2.12 -9.44
N GLN A 75 -2.43 1.78 -8.62
CA GLN A 75 -3.80 2.23 -8.85
C GLN A 75 -3.90 3.77 -8.78
N ARG A 76 -3.32 4.39 -7.77
CA ARG A 76 -3.34 5.85 -7.62
C ARG A 76 -2.57 6.56 -8.74
N ALA A 77 -1.47 6.01 -9.21
CA ALA A 77 -0.74 6.48 -10.38
C ALA A 77 -1.63 6.44 -11.65
N ALA A 78 -2.34 5.32 -11.87
CA ALA A 78 -3.27 5.17 -12.99
C ALA A 78 -4.46 6.15 -12.92
N GLU A 79 -4.90 6.55 -11.74
CA GLU A 79 -5.94 7.56 -11.50
C GLU A 79 -5.41 9.01 -11.67
N GLY A 80 -4.12 9.17 -11.98
CA GLY A 80 -3.48 10.48 -12.17
C GLY A 80 -3.24 11.24 -10.85
N ILE A 81 -3.06 10.51 -9.75
CA ILE A 81 -2.61 11.09 -8.48
C ILE A 81 -1.09 11.17 -8.51
N SER A 82 -0.53 12.33 -8.23
CA SER A 82 0.93 12.51 -8.21
C SER A 82 1.56 11.82 -6.99
N LEU A 83 2.73 11.22 -7.13
CA LEU A 83 3.45 10.52 -6.06
C LEU A 83 3.56 11.36 -4.78
N HIS A 84 4.00 12.63 -4.88
CA HIS A 84 4.17 13.49 -3.71
C HIS A 84 2.85 13.75 -2.98
N GLN A 85 1.72 13.82 -3.69
CA GLN A 85 0.39 13.97 -3.09
C GLN A 85 -0.08 12.68 -2.42
N PHE A 86 0.23 11.52 -2.99
CA PHE A 86 -0.06 10.24 -2.35
C PHE A 86 0.75 10.06 -1.06
N VAL A 87 2.06 10.36 -1.10
CA VAL A 87 2.91 10.33 0.11
C VAL A 87 2.38 11.30 1.17
N TRP A 88 1.95 12.50 0.77
CA TRP A 88 1.35 13.46 1.70
C TRP A 88 0.05 12.94 2.32
N ALA A 89 -0.79 12.25 1.54
CA ALA A 89 -2.01 11.63 2.06
C ALA A 89 -1.71 10.54 3.12
N LEU A 90 -0.65 9.73 2.94
CA LEU A 90 -0.20 8.77 3.95
C LEU A 90 0.28 9.47 5.24
N MET A 91 1.01 10.58 5.11
CA MET A 91 1.42 11.39 6.26
C MET A 91 0.22 11.99 6.99
N LEU A 92 -0.76 12.54 6.26
CA LEU A 92 -2.01 13.03 6.85
C LEU A 92 -2.79 11.92 7.57
N THR A 93 -2.80 10.70 7.03
CA THR A 93 -3.45 9.54 7.64
C THR A 93 -2.83 9.23 9.01
N ARG A 94 -1.49 9.19 9.09
CA ARG A 94 -0.77 9.00 10.34
C ARG A 94 -1.05 10.12 11.33
N ASP A 95 -0.96 11.38 10.90
CA ASP A 95 -1.16 12.54 11.75
C ASP A 95 -2.60 12.62 12.27
N HIS A 96 -3.58 12.24 11.45
CA HIS A 96 -4.99 12.16 11.83
C HIS A 96 -5.22 11.14 12.95
N LEU A 97 -4.58 9.96 12.86
CA LEU A 97 -4.58 8.97 13.93
C LEU A 97 -3.99 9.51 15.23
N TRP A 98 -2.84 10.22 15.14
CA TRP A 98 -2.22 10.82 16.33
C TRP A 98 -3.07 11.90 16.96
N LYS A 99 -3.74 12.74 16.19
CA LYS A 99 -4.68 13.73 16.69
C LYS A 99 -5.83 13.07 17.46
N PHE A 100 -6.35 11.96 16.92
CA PHE A 100 -7.39 11.18 17.59
C PHE A 100 -6.90 10.56 18.88
N LEU A 101 -5.78 9.84 18.86
CA LEU A 101 -5.23 9.19 20.07
C LEU A 101 -4.93 10.19 21.17
N ARG A 102 -4.30 11.33 20.86
CA ARG A 102 -4.03 12.38 21.85
C ARG A 102 -5.28 12.98 22.49
N ARG A 103 -6.40 12.94 21.79
CA ARG A 103 -7.67 13.45 22.31
C ARG A 103 -8.42 12.43 23.18
N GLU A 104 -8.34 11.16 22.81
CA GLU A 104 -9.13 10.08 23.42
C GLU A 104 -8.32 9.27 24.45
N ALA A 105 -6.98 9.26 24.35
CA ALA A 105 -6.09 8.52 25.22
C ALA A 105 -5.41 9.49 26.20
N PHE A 106 -5.80 9.43 27.47
CA PHE A 106 -5.09 10.08 28.56
C PHE A 106 -4.25 9.03 29.27
N ALA A 107 -2.92 9.19 29.23
CA ALA A 107 -2.00 8.37 30.00
C ALA A 107 -1.84 8.97 31.40
N ASP A 108 -2.55 8.40 32.38
CA ASP A 108 -2.45 8.82 33.79
C ASP A 108 -1.39 8.02 34.56
N THR A 109 -0.86 6.96 33.98
CA THR A 109 0.12 6.07 34.62
C THR A 109 1.34 5.84 33.74
N ALA A 110 2.47 5.47 34.36
CA ALA A 110 3.70 5.11 33.64
C ALA A 110 3.51 3.88 32.70
N VAL A 111 2.63 2.96 33.07
CA VAL A 111 2.29 1.79 32.23
C VAL A 111 1.53 2.21 30.99
N GLU A 112 0.61 3.15 31.10
CA GLU A 112 -0.15 3.69 29.96
C GLU A 112 0.76 4.47 29.02
N LEU A 113 1.66 5.28 29.56
CA LEU A 113 2.67 5.98 28.76
C LEU A 113 3.56 5.01 27.96
N HIS A 114 3.97 3.88 28.57
CA HIS A 114 4.77 2.87 27.89
C HIS A 114 3.99 2.25 26.71
N GLY A 115 2.72 1.93 26.91
CA GLY A 115 1.86 1.38 25.84
C GLY A 115 1.60 2.39 24.70
N GLU A 116 1.52 3.69 25.01
CA GLU A 116 1.44 4.74 23.99
C GLU A 116 2.72 4.83 23.16
N LEU A 117 3.89 4.73 23.80
CA LEU A 117 5.18 4.72 23.10
C LEU A 117 5.35 3.48 22.23
N GLU A 118 4.92 2.31 22.72
CA GLU A 118 4.93 1.08 21.92
C GLU A 118 4.05 1.21 20.66
N LEU A 119 2.82 1.69 20.81
CA LEU A 119 1.94 1.94 19.67
C LEU A 119 2.51 2.98 18.73
N HIS A 120 3.14 4.04 19.26
CA HIS A 120 3.81 5.05 18.47
C HIS A 120 4.88 4.43 17.55
N GLN A 121 5.72 3.57 18.10
CA GLN A 121 6.76 2.90 17.35
C GLN A 121 6.17 2.00 16.25
N LEU A 122 5.17 1.19 16.57
CA LEU A 122 4.51 0.30 15.61
C LEU A 122 3.86 1.08 14.46
N LEU A 123 3.13 2.16 14.76
CA LEU A 123 2.50 3.00 13.75
C LEU A 123 3.52 3.68 12.85
N ASN A 124 4.59 4.24 13.42
CA ASN A 124 5.63 4.87 12.62
C ASN A 124 6.29 3.86 11.68
N GLN A 125 6.68 2.69 12.16
CA GLN A 125 7.25 1.62 11.32
C GLN A 125 6.31 1.19 10.20
N PHE A 126 5.01 1.05 10.49
CA PHE A 126 4.02 0.71 9.48
C PHE A 126 3.92 1.79 8.39
N PHE A 127 3.78 3.06 8.77
CA PHE A 127 3.64 4.15 7.81
C PHE A 127 4.93 4.43 7.04
N ASP A 128 6.10 4.27 7.64
CA ASP A 128 7.39 4.41 6.94
C ASP A 128 7.53 3.35 5.83
N ARG A 129 7.16 2.10 6.13
CA ARG A 129 7.11 1.01 5.13
C ARG A 129 6.05 1.28 4.05
N ALA A 130 4.87 1.73 4.44
CA ALA A 130 3.80 2.10 3.51
C ALA A 130 4.27 3.17 2.51
N VAL A 131 4.96 4.21 2.98
CA VAL A 131 5.54 5.27 2.15
C VAL A 131 6.62 4.69 1.22
N TYR A 132 7.55 3.89 1.74
CA TYR A 132 8.61 3.28 0.94
C TYR A 132 8.04 2.43 -0.21
N TYR A 133 7.11 1.53 0.09
CA TYR A 133 6.51 0.68 -0.94
C TYR A 133 5.54 1.41 -1.87
N ALA A 134 4.98 2.53 -1.43
CA ALA A 134 4.23 3.42 -2.30
C ALA A 134 5.14 4.04 -3.36
N ILE A 135 6.32 4.52 -2.99
CA ILE A 135 7.33 5.06 -3.92
C ILE A 135 7.72 3.99 -4.94
N VAL A 136 8.09 2.79 -4.47
CA VAL A 136 8.44 1.66 -5.35
C VAL A 136 7.30 1.32 -6.31
N GLY A 137 6.05 1.36 -5.85
CA GLY A 137 4.89 1.10 -6.70
C GLY A 137 4.70 2.14 -7.81
N TYR A 138 4.95 3.41 -7.53
CA TYR A 138 4.92 4.47 -8.53
C TYR A 138 6.05 4.32 -9.55
N GLU A 139 7.28 4.05 -9.12
CA GLU A 139 8.41 3.81 -10.01
C GLU A 139 8.14 2.64 -10.96
N GLN A 140 7.50 1.57 -10.47
CA GLN A 140 7.10 0.43 -11.29
C GLN A 140 5.97 0.76 -12.28
N ALA A 141 5.07 1.67 -11.93
CA ALA A 141 4.00 2.12 -12.81
C ALA A 141 4.53 3.06 -13.93
N GLU A 142 5.56 3.83 -13.65
CA GLU A 142 6.21 4.73 -14.61
C GLU A 142 7.16 4.01 -15.57
N GLN A 143 7.68 2.83 -15.18
CA GLN A 143 8.46 2.00 -16.08
C GLN A 143 7.49 1.27 -17.02
N PRO A 144 7.45 1.61 -18.32
CA PRO A 144 6.71 0.80 -19.25
C PRO A 144 7.33 -0.60 -19.21
N GLY A 145 6.57 -1.61 -18.78
CA GLY A 145 6.98 -3.00 -18.93
C GLY A 145 7.43 -3.23 -20.37
N PRO A 146 8.33 -4.19 -20.64
CA PRO A 146 8.76 -4.45 -21.99
C PRO A 146 7.51 -4.55 -22.87
N PRO A 147 7.46 -3.85 -24.02
CA PRO A 147 6.26 -3.78 -24.83
C PRO A 147 5.78 -5.21 -25.10
N THR A 148 4.49 -5.45 -24.97
CA THR A 148 3.86 -6.76 -25.14
C THR A 148 4.37 -7.48 -26.40
N ASN A 149 4.78 -6.71 -27.44
CA ASN A 149 5.43 -7.19 -28.64
C ASN A 149 6.83 -7.81 -28.43
N GLU A 150 7.61 -7.35 -27.46
CA GLU A 150 8.92 -7.96 -27.17
C GLU A 150 8.77 -9.27 -26.41
N LEU A 151 7.81 -9.36 -25.48
CA LEU A 151 7.49 -10.61 -24.81
C LEU A 151 6.92 -11.66 -25.79
N LEU A 152 6.09 -11.24 -26.74
CA LEU A 152 5.58 -12.10 -27.79
C LEU A 152 6.70 -12.55 -28.73
N ARG A 153 7.59 -11.63 -29.14
CA ARG A 153 8.77 -11.96 -29.98
C ARG A 153 9.74 -12.89 -29.26
N ALA A 154 10.02 -12.67 -27.98
CA ALA A 154 10.88 -13.55 -27.18
C ALA A 154 10.27 -14.95 -27.03
N ARG A 155 8.95 -15.04 -26.84
CA ARG A 155 8.22 -16.31 -26.82
C ARG A 155 8.21 -17.01 -28.17
N ASP A 156 7.97 -16.27 -29.24
CA ASP A 156 7.97 -16.80 -30.61
C ASP A 156 9.37 -17.26 -31.04
N LEU A 157 10.42 -16.53 -30.63
CA LEU A 157 11.81 -16.92 -30.85
C LEU A 157 12.15 -18.20 -30.07
N ALA A 158 11.75 -18.32 -28.82
CA ALA A 158 11.98 -19.52 -27.99
C ALA A 158 11.27 -20.76 -28.61
N ILE A 159 10.04 -20.60 -29.08
CA ILE A 159 9.28 -21.66 -29.78
C ILE A 159 9.96 -22.01 -31.10
N SER A 160 10.46 -21.02 -31.83
CA SER A 160 11.14 -21.25 -33.11
C SER A 160 12.46 -22.03 -32.96
N ILE A 161 13.23 -21.73 -31.88
CA ILE A 161 14.46 -22.45 -31.56
C ILE A 161 14.15 -23.88 -31.12
N GLY A 162 13.14 -24.09 -30.24
CA GLY A 162 12.71 -25.41 -29.82
C GLY A 162 12.20 -26.30 -30.96
N LEU A 163 11.48 -25.71 -31.93
CA LEU A 163 11.03 -26.42 -33.12
C LEU A 163 12.18 -26.77 -34.09
N MET A 164 13.27 -26.00 -34.10
CA MET A 164 14.46 -26.32 -34.89
C MET A 164 15.27 -27.46 -34.28
N GLU A 165 15.36 -27.55 -32.96
CA GLU A 165 16.03 -28.66 -32.25
C GLU A 165 15.28 -29.98 -32.47
N GLU A 166 13.95 -30.01 -32.42
CA GLU A 166 13.15 -31.21 -32.70
C GLU A 166 13.27 -31.70 -34.13
N ARG A 167 13.46 -30.80 -35.11
CA ARG A 167 13.63 -31.20 -36.53
C ARG A 167 15.04 -31.70 -36.84
N GLY A 168 16.04 -31.32 -36.05
CA GLY A 168 17.43 -31.81 -36.18
C GLY A 168 17.60 -33.26 -35.72
N ALA A 169 16.91 -33.64 -34.64
CA ALA A 169 17.01 -34.96 -34.05
C ALA A 169 16.34 -36.07 -34.84
N THR A 170 15.42 -35.73 -35.76
CA THR A 170 14.65 -36.74 -36.51
C THR A 170 15.32 -37.10 -37.87
N ARG A 171 16.45 -36.49 -38.23
CA ARG A 171 17.11 -36.74 -39.52
C ARG A 171 18.24 -37.76 -39.47
N ASP A 172 18.72 -38.11 -38.28
CA ASP A 172 19.87 -39.03 -38.10
C ASP A 172 19.46 -40.48 -37.81
N ILE A 173 18.18 -40.86 -37.91
CA ILE A 173 17.70 -42.23 -37.60
C ILE A 173 17.25 -43.02 -38.86
N ILE A 174 17.42 -42.52 -40.08
CA ILE A 174 16.95 -43.21 -41.31
C ILE A 174 18.11 -43.48 -42.31
N GLU A 175 19.35 -43.64 -41.88
CA GLU A 175 20.39 -44.21 -42.71
C GLU A 175 21.27 -45.17 -41.87
N GLU A 176 20.76 -46.40 -41.62
CA GLU A 176 21.50 -47.66 -41.49
C GLU A 176 20.57 -48.83 -41.86
#